data_788cc9b5d8c3533afda9d289b86aa707
#
_entry.id   788cc9b5d8c3533afda9d289b86aa707
#
_cell.length_a   1.000
_cell.length_b   1.000
_cell.length_c   1.000
_cell.angle_alpha   90.00
_cell.angle_beta   90.00
_cell.angle_gamma   90.00
#
_symmetry.space_group_name_H-M   'P 1'
#
loop_
_entity.id
_entity.type
_entity.pdbx_description
1 polymer ?
#
loop_
_entity_poly.entity_id
_entity_poly.type
_entity_poly.pdbx_seq_one_letter_code
_entity_poly.pdbx_strand_id
1 'polypeptide(L)'
;MTGPGVPILGWDVGGANIKVSRVDPDEGSSQAVLEHPFPLWREYARLPSVLSALADRAGAAQAVRRDGEPPAMAVTMTAELADCFATKREGVGFVVGAFRAAFPASATWFYGADGRFHSAEEAQERPLDVAAANWMASATWVARTHPDALFVDVGSTTTDIVPIVAGRVAAGGYTDLARLRLGELVYTGCLRTPVSAILRSVRLGAGRCRLAAEHFAVTADVYRWLGRITEEEYTCETPDGRGRSRSEAGARLARVVCADLETLGAADITAIADHIARAQTRQIRHGIREVLRRLTTARPHVAVLAGSGAFLGRAAAEAADLATCDLTGELGGDAARAAPAAAVAQLLAEVLGR
;
A
#
# COMPACT_ATOMS: atom_id res chain seq x y z
N MET A 1 34.45 18.97 1.62
CA MET A 1 33.49 18.49 2.61
C MET A 1 32.14 19.04 2.18
N THR A 2 31.32 18.21 1.55
CA THR A 2 29.91 18.56 1.22
C THR A 2 29.18 18.81 2.54
N GLY A 3 28.53 19.98 2.69
CA GLY A 3 27.74 20.29 3.88
C GLY A 3 26.60 19.27 4.06
N PRO A 4 26.00 19.19 5.28
CA PRO A 4 24.91 18.26 5.55
C PRO A 4 23.81 18.41 4.51
N GLY A 5 23.30 17.29 4.00
CA GLY A 5 22.24 17.27 2.97
C GLY A 5 20.92 17.85 3.48
N VAL A 6 20.10 18.39 2.56
CA VAL A 6 18.73 18.81 2.91
C VAL A 6 17.88 17.56 3.21
N PRO A 7 17.16 17.51 4.35
CA PRO A 7 16.24 16.43 4.66
C PRO A 7 15.18 16.25 3.58
N ILE A 8 14.76 15.01 3.37
CA ILE A 8 13.78 14.64 2.36
C ILE A 8 12.55 14.06 3.06
N LEU A 9 11.38 14.59 2.72
CA LEU A 9 10.11 14.00 3.09
C LEU A 9 9.56 13.21 1.90
N GLY A 10 9.48 11.89 2.06
CA GLY A 10 8.85 10.99 1.12
C GLY A 10 7.38 10.81 1.44
N TRP A 11 6.54 10.88 0.43
CA TRP A 11 5.09 10.86 0.55
C TRP A 11 4.49 9.74 -0.30
N ASP A 12 3.56 9.00 0.29
CA ASP A 12 2.64 8.12 -0.42
C ASP A 12 1.21 8.64 -0.18
N VAL A 13 0.66 9.32 -1.18
CA VAL A 13 -0.68 9.92 -1.10
C VAL A 13 -1.68 8.95 -1.68
N GLY A 14 -2.30 8.17 -0.80
CA GLY A 14 -3.37 7.24 -1.16
C GLY A 14 -4.77 7.85 -1.05
N GLY A 15 -5.76 7.19 -1.63
CA GLY A 15 -7.16 7.64 -1.53
C GLY A 15 -7.74 7.53 -0.11
N ALA A 16 -7.19 6.67 0.76
CA ALA A 16 -7.70 6.40 2.10
C ALA A 16 -6.73 6.75 3.22
N ASN A 17 -5.43 6.79 2.93
CA ASN A 17 -4.37 7.09 3.89
C ASN A 17 -3.30 7.92 3.22
N ILE A 18 -2.66 8.79 3.99
CA ILE A 18 -1.43 9.50 3.61
C ILE A 18 -0.31 8.94 4.48
N LYS A 19 0.80 8.58 3.86
CA LYS A 19 2.00 8.14 4.57
C LYS A 19 3.13 9.11 4.28
N VAL A 20 3.91 9.44 5.31
CA VAL A 20 5.10 10.28 5.18
C VAL A 20 6.27 9.62 5.90
N SER A 21 7.42 9.65 5.26
CA SER A 21 8.68 9.20 5.83
C SER A 21 9.72 10.29 5.67
N ARG A 22 10.49 10.56 6.74
CA ARG A 22 11.62 11.49 6.70
C ARG A 22 12.91 10.71 6.57
N VAL A 23 13.76 11.16 5.67
CA VAL A 23 15.13 10.69 5.51
C VAL A 23 16.09 11.87 5.67
N ASP A 24 17.01 11.73 6.61
CA ASP A 24 18.11 12.65 6.77
C ASP A 24 19.33 12.06 6.02
N PRO A 25 19.82 12.72 4.96
CA PRO A 25 20.84 12.15 4.07
C PRO A 25 22.13 11.74 4.77
N ASP A 26 22.50 12.45 5.86
CA ASP A 26 23.72 12.17 6.62
C ASP A 26 23.60 10.88 7.48
N GLU A 27 22.39 10.45 7.81
CA GLU A 27 22.11 9.27 8.65
C GLU A 27 21.68 8.04 7.84
N GLY A 28 21.32 8.22 6.57
CA GLY A 28 21.04 7.15 5.61
C GLY A 28 19.84 6.25 5.92
N SER A 29 19.12 6.54 7.02
CA SER A 29 17.97 5.75 7.48
C SER A 29 16.71 6.61 7.61
N SER A 30 15.54 5.95 7.56
CA SER A 30 14.26 6.62 7.82
C SER A 30 14.15 6.99 9.31
N GLN A 31 14.03 8.28 9.62
CA GLN A 31 14.00 8.82 10.98
C GLN A 31 12.60 8.92 11.57
N ALA A 32 11.60 9.11 10.73
CA ALA A 32 10.20 9.18 11.15
C ALA A 32 9.31 8.58 10.07
N VAL A 33 8.31 7.83 10.51
CA VAL A 33 7.26 7.31 9.65
C VAL A 33 5.92 7.61 10.28
N LEU A 34 5.04 8.27 9.55
CA LEU A 34 3.68 8.57 9.98
C LEU A 34 2.70 8.02 8.95
N GLU A 35 1.64 7.40 9.44
CA GLU A 35 0.46 7.05 8.65
C GLU A 35 -0.73 7.83 9.20
N HIS A 36 -1.50 8.44 8.31
CA HIS A 36 -2.67 9.24 8.65
C HIS A 36 -3.87 8.80 7.82
N PRO A 37 -4.93 8.26 8.45
CA PRO A 37 -6.18 8.00 7.76
C PRO A 37 -6.76 9.30 7.19
N PHE A 38 -6.97 9.33 5.89
CA PHE A 38 -7.50 10.49 5.19
C PHE A 38 -8.44 10.04 4.06
N PRO A 39 -9.75 10.10 4.24
CA PRO A 39 -10.73 9.74 3.21
C PRO A 39 -10.79 10.85 2.16
N LEU A 40 -9.83 10.83 1.23
CA LEU A 40 -9.63 11.90 0.25
C LEU A 40 -10.90 12.17 -0.56
N TRP A 41 -11.69 11.15 -0.90
CA TRP A 41 -12.95 11.31 -1.64
C TRP A 41 -14.02 12.14 -0.91
N ARG A 42 -13.90 12.33 0.42
CA ARG A 42 -14.80 13.17 1.23
C ARG A 42 -14.19 14.51 1.61
N GLU A 43 -12.87 14.52 1.83
CA GLU A 43 -12.17 15.62 2.48
C GLU A 43 -11.09 16.25 1.59
N TYR A 44 -11.14 16.01 0.26
CA TYR A 44 -10.07 16.40 -0.67
C TYR A 44 -9.63 17.86 -0.52
N ALA A 45 -10.55 18.81 -0.26
CA ALA A 45 -10.23 20.22 -0.08
C ALA A 45 -9.28 20.50 1.10
N ARG A 46 -9.19 19.59 2.07
CA ARG A 46 -8.30 19.69 3.24
C ARG A 46 -6.88 19.16 2.96
N LEU A 47 -6.63 18.54 1.80
CA LEU A 47 -5.34 17.93 1.51
C LEU A 47 -4.16 18.87 1.77
N PRO A 48 -4.12 20.15 1.31
CA PRO A 48 -2.97 21.02 1.56
C PRO A 48 -2.67 21.22 3.05
N SER A 49 -3.70 21.44 3.86
CA SER A 49 -3.54 21.65 5.31
C SER A 49 -3.11 20.39 6.04
N VAL A 50 -3.58 19.22 5.60
CA VAL A 50 -3.17 17.91 6.15
C VAL A 50 -1.72 17.60 5.81
N LEU A 51 -1.28 17.89 4.59
CA LEU A 51 0.12 17.73 4.18
C LEU A 51 1.05 18.60 5.05
N SER A 52 0.72 19.89 5.26
CA SER A 52 1.50 20.78 6.12
C SER A 52 1.58 20.25 7.56
N ALA A 53 0.44 19.85 8.14
CA ALA A 53 0.39 19.32 9.51
C ALA A 53 1.20 18.01 9.66
N LEU A 54 1.19 17.14 8.65
CA LEU A 54 1.98 15.91 8.67
C LEU A 54 3.46 16.19 8.50
N ALA A 55 3.85 17.16 7.67
CA ALA A 55 5.24 17.59 7.55
C ALA A 55 5.79 18.12 8.88
N ASP A 56 5.02 18.94 9.59
CA ASP A 56 5.41 19.45 10.92
C ASP A 56 5.60 18.32 11.92
N ARG A 57 4.69 17.35 11.95
CA ARG A 57 4.79 16.14 12.80
C ARG A 57 5.97 15.25 12.44
N ALA A 58 6.34 15.18 11.17
CA ALA A 58 7.53 14.48 10.71
C ALA A 58 8.83 15.25 10.98
N GLY A 59 8.74 16.41 11.61
CA GLY A 59 9.88 17.23 11.99
C GLY A 59 10.42 18.13 10.87
N ALA A 60 9.56 18.53 9.91
CA ALA A 60 9.98 19.43 8.83
C ALA A 60 10.55 20.76 9.34
N ALA A 61 9.95 21.33 10.40
CA ALA A 61 10.42 22.58 10.99
C ALA A 61 11.82 22.46 11.63
N GLN A 62 12.13 21.30 12.23
CA GLN A 62 13.46 21.01 12.78
C GLN A 62 14.46 20.61 11.68
N ALA A 63 13.96 20.25 10.50
CA ALA A 63 14.73 19.78 9.36
C ALA A 63 15.23 20.92 8.45
N VAL A 64 14.83 22.16 8.71
CA VAL A 64 15.35 23.33 7.98
C VAL A 64 16.83 23.48 8.27
N ARG A 65 17.64 23.52 7.22
CA ARG A 65 19.09 23.74 7.34
C ARG A 65 19.41 25.07 8.02
N ARG A 66 20.64 25.19 8.54
CA ARG A 66 21.17 26.44 9.12
C ARG A 66 21.15 27.60 8.11
N ASP A 67 21.19 27.32 6.81
CA ASP A 67 21.07 28.29 5.70
C ASP A 67 19.61 28.61 5.31
N GLY A 68 18.63 27.99 5.98
CA GLY A 68 17.19 28.26 5.75
C GLY A 68 16.56 27.46 4.60
N GLU A 69 17.28 26.51 3.98
CA GLU A 69 16.74 25.69 2.90
C GLU A 69 15.70 24.70 3.45
N PRO A 70 14.43 24.70 2.92
CA PRO A 70 13.40 23.79 3.38
C PRO A 70 13.64 22.34 2.89
N PRO A 71 13.03 21.32 3.54
CA PRO A 71 13.12 19.93 3.09
C PRO A 71 12.59 19.76 1.67
N ALA A 72 13.22 18.85 0.90
CA ALA A 72 12.73 18.44 -0.40
C ALA A 72 11.58 17.44 -0.24
N MET A 73 10.61 17.49 -1.16
CA MET A 73 9.44 16.58 -1.19
C MET A 73 9.61 15.56 -2.31
N ALA A 74 9.61 14.27 -1.95
CA ALA A 74 9.57 13.15 -2.87
C ALA A 74 8.18 12.50 -2.81
N VAL A 75 7.42 12.53 -3.89
CA VAL A 75 5.99 12.19 -3.87
C VAL A 75 5.70 11.02 -4.78
N THR A 76 4.98 10.04 -4.25
CA THR A 76 4.24 9.06 -5.05
C THR A 76 2.76 9.08 -4.66
N MET A 77 1.87 8.62 -5.54
CA MET A 77 0.45 8.69 -5.30
C MET A 77 -0.32 7.49 -5.87
N THR A 78 -1.47 7.24 -5.25
CA THR A 78 -2.54 6.36 -5.74
C THR A 78 -3.92 7.02 -5.50
N ALA A 79 -3.92 8.29 -5.11
CA ALA A 79 -5.11 9.08 -4.79
C ALA A 79 -5.82 9.62 -6.04
N GLU A 80 -5.16 9.60 -7.19
CA GLU A 80 -5.63 10.22 -8.44
C GLU A 80 -6.89 9.55 -9.01
N LEU A 81 -7.22 8.35 -8.56
CA LEU A 81 -8.44 7.61 -8.94
C LEU A 81 -9.52 7.63 -7.84
N ALA A 82 -9.41 8.51 -6.85
CA ALA A 82 -10.44 8.66 -5.83
C ALA A 82 -11.77 9.15 -6.46
N ASP A 83 -12.90 8.72 -5.90
CA ASP A 83 -14.25 8.95 -6.45
C ASP A 83 -14.63 10.42 -6.61
N CYS A 84 -13.90 11.34 -5.98
CA CYS A 84 -14.10 12.79 -6.12
C CYS A 84 -13.55 13.36 -7.44
N PHE A 85 -12.79 12.58 -8.22
CA PHE A 85 -12.22 13.01 -9.49
C PHE A 85 -12.85 12.26 -10.66
N ALA A 86 -13.17 12.98 -11.73
CA ALA A 86 -13.74 12.38 -12.94
C ALA A 86 -12.68 11.62 -13.77
N THR A 87 -11.41 12.02 -13.67
CA THR A 87 -10.30 11.42 -14.42
C THR A 87 -9.02 11.37 -13.59
N LYS A 88 -8.11 10.42 -13.90
CA LYS A 88 -6.76 10.39 -13.29
C LYS A 88 -5.99 11.70 -13.53
N ARG A 89 -6.16 12.34 -14.69
CA ARG A 89 -5.55 13.64 -15.01
C ARG A 89 -5.97 14.71 -14.01
N GLU A 90 -7.25 14.78 -13.69
CA GLU A 90 -7.79 15.70 -12.70
C GLU A 90 -7.21 15.41 -11.31
N GLY A 91 -7.20 14.15 -10.90
CA GLY A 91 -6.68 13.75 -9.59
C GLY A 91 -5.18 14.03 -9.44
N VAL A 92 -4.36 13.73 -10.46
CA VAL A 92 -2.93 14.09 -10.44
C VAL A 92 -2.75 15.60 -10.35
N GLY A 93 -3.47 16.37 -11.19
CA GLY A 93 -3.41 17.84 -11.16
C GLY A 93 -3.77 18.40 -9.79
N PHE A 94 -4.78 17.81 -9.14
CA PHE A 94 -5.18 18.19 -7.79
C PHE A 94 -4.09 17.90 -6.75
N VAL A 95 -3.50 16.72 -6.75
CA VAL A 95 -2.42 16.35 -5.81
C VAL A 95 -1.20 17.25 -6.03
N VAL A 96 -0.78 17.49 -7.27
CA VAL A 96 0.33 18.41 -7.59
C VAL A 96 0.03 19.83 -7.08
N GLY A 97 -1.19 20.33 -7.31
CA GLY A 97 -1.62 21.62 -6.81
C GLY A 97 -1.62 21.71 -5.28
N ALA A 98 -2.02 20.62 -4.60
CA ALA A 98 -2.01 20.55 -3.14
C ALA A 98 -0.58 20.66 -2.56
N PHE A 99 0.40 19.99 -3.16
CA PHE A 99 1.80 20.09 -2.76
C PHE A 99 2.37 21.49 -3.00
N ARG A 100 2.07 22.12 -4.14
CA ARG A 100 2.47 23.51 -4.42
C ARG A 100 1.88 24.50 -3.40
N ALA A 101 0.63 24.29 -3.00
CA ALA A 101 -0.03 25.13 -1.99
C ALA A 101 0.54 24.91 -0.59
N ALA A 102 0.82 23.65 -0.21
CA ALA A 102 1.34 23.30 1.11
C ALA A 102 2.82 23.70 1.28
N PHE A 103 3.62 23.56 0.22
CA PHE A 103 5.09 23.70 0.25
C PHE A 103 5.63 24.60 -0.87
N PRO A 104 5.25 25.90 -0.90
CA PRO A 104 5.61 26.78 -2.02
C PRO A 104 7.12 27.05 -2.15
N ALA A 105 7.90 26.84 -1.06
CA ALA A 105 9.34 27.07 -1.04
C ALA A 105 10.15 25.78 -1.21
N SER A 106 9.53 24.59 -1.15
CA SER A 106 10.20 23.30 -1.23
C SER A 106 10.29 22.80 -2.66
N ALA A 107 11.44 22.24 -3.04
CA ALA A 107 11.56 21.45 -4.27
C ALA A 107 10.69 20.18 -4.15
N THR A 108 9.74 20.01 -5.04
CA THR A 108 8.82 18.86 -5.04
C THR A 108 9.00 18.03 -6.30
N TRP A 109 9.23 16.74 -6.11
CA TRP A 109 9.48 15.75 -7.15
C TRP A 109 8.45 14.63 -7.08
N PHE A 110 7.86 14.29 -8.22
CA PHE A 110 6.85 13.24 -8.35
C PHE A 110 7.47 12.01 -9.01
N TYR A 111 7.42 10.88 -8.33
CA TYR A 111 7.98 9.63 -8.85
C TYR A 111 7.00 8.96 -9.80
N GLY A 112 7.51 8.58 -10.98
CA GLY A 112 6.72 8.01 -12.05
C GLY A 112 6.78 6.48 -12.13
N ALA A 113 5.82 5.89 -12.83
CA ALA A 113 5.82 4.47 -13.17
C ALA A 113 6.97 4.10 -14.13
N ASP A 114 7.61 5.08 -14.77
CA ASP A 114 8.84 4.92 -15.57
C ASP A 114 10.13 4.83 -14.72
N GLY A 115 10.00 4.91 -13.39
CA GLY A 115 11.13 4.84 -12.48
C GLY A 115 11.95 6.14 -12.39
N ARG A 116 11.37 7.29 -12.76
CA ARG A 116 12.03 8.60 -12.76
C ARG A 116 11.28 9.60 -11.88
N PHE A 117 12.01 10.63 -11.46
CA PHE A 117 11.42 11.80 -10.83
C PHE A 117 11.05 12.83 -11.89
N HIS A 118 9.88 13.41 -11.74
CA HIS A 118 9.30 14.46 -12.59
C HIS A 118 9.11 15.72 -11.76
N SER A 119 9.35 16.88 -12.36
CA SER A 119 8.98 18.16 -11.75
C SER A 119 7.45 18.29 -11.65
N ALA A 120 6.98 19.27 -10.90
CA ALA A 120 5.54 19.53 -10.81
C ALA A 120 4.94 19.97 -12.16
N GLU A 121 5.72 20.63 -13.01
CA GLU A 121 5.35 21.02 -14.37
C GLU A 121 5.20 19.77 -15.27
N GLU A 122 6.21 18.91 -15.29
CA GLU A 122 6.19 17.66 -16.07
C GLU A 122 5.05 16.73 -15.63
N ALA A 123 4.80 16.62 -14.30
CA ALA A 123 3.70 15.83 -13.76
C ALA A 123 2.31 16.38 -14.18
N GLN A 124 2.17 17.70 -14.37
CA GLN A 124 0.93 18.29 -14.91
C GLN A 124 0.78 18.10 -16.41
N GLU A 125 1.86 18.19 -17.17
CA GLU A 125 1.86 17.96 -18.62
C GLU A 125 1.59 16.49 -18.95
N ARG A 126 2.21 15.58 -18.20
CA ARG A 126 2.18 14.13 -18.42
C ARG A 126 1.65 13.37 -17.20
N PRO A 127 0.42 13.64 -16.74
CA PRO A 127 -0.09 13.16 -15.45
C PRO A 127 -0.16 11.63 -15.34
N LEU A 128 -0.30 10.92 -16.44
CA LEU A 128 -0.36 9.45 -16.41
C LEU A 128 1.01 8.80 -16.13
N ASP A 129 2.10 9.52 -16.30
CA ASP A 129 3.44 9.00 -15.98
C ASP A 129 3.67 8.87 -14.47
N VAL A 130 3.02 9.73 -13.67
CA VAL A 130 3.15 9.73 -12.20
C VAL A 130 1.94 9.12 -11.48
N ALA A 131 0.89 8.73 -12.21
CA ALA A 131 -0.30 8.11 -11.65
C ALA A 131 -0.02 6.68 -11.18
N ALA A 132 -0.51 6.30 -9.99
CA ALA A 132 -0.41 4.95 -9.42
C ALA A 132 1.02 4.38 -9.46
N ALA A 133 2.04 5.16 -9.07
CA ALA A 133 3.45 4.79 -9.19
C ALA A 133 4.11 4.32 -7.86
N ASN A 134 3.35 4.19 -6.78
CA ASN A 134 3.86 3.83 -5.46
C ASN A 134 4.57 2.47 -5.45
N TRP A 135 4.04 1.47 -6.16
CA TRP A 135 4.62 0.14 -6.30
C TRP A 135 6.01 0.17 -6.98
N MET A 136 6.20 1.09 -7.95
CA MET A 136 7.47 1.24 -8.66
C MET A 136 8.57 1.77 -7.73
N ALA A 137 8.23 2.73 -6.86
CA ALA A 137 9.18 3.26 -5.89
C ALA A 137 9.70 2.15 -4.95
N SER A 138 8.79 1.39 -4.33
CA SER A 138 9.14 0.27 -3.45
C SER A 138 9.93 -0.81 -4.19
N ALA A 139 9.49 -1.23 -5.36
CA ALA A 139 10.17 -2.27 -6.13
C ALA A 139 11.56 -1.83 -6.62
N THR A 140 11.72 -0.56 -7.02
CA THR A 140 13.04 -0.01 -7.42
C THR A 140 14.00 0.01 -6.25
N TRP A 141 13.51 0.34 -5.06
CA TRP A 141 14.34 0.30 -3.85
C TRP A 141 14.75 -1.13 -3.49
N VAL A 142 13.79 -2.08 -3.49
CA VAL A 142 14.04 -3.50 -3.21
C VAL A 142 15.03 -4.11 -4.24
N ALA A 143 14.98 -3.69 -5.48
CA ALA A 143 15.88 -4.19 -6.53
C ALA A 143 17.37 -3.97 -6.25
N ARG A 144 17.74 -3.08 -5.33
CA ARG A 144 19.12 -2.81 -4.93
C ARG A 144 19.72 -3.87 -4.03
N THR A 145 18.89 -4.41 -3.14
CA THR A 145 19.30 -5.42 -2.17
C THR A 145 18.91 -6.83 -2.61
N HIS A 146 17.85 -6.93 -3.43
CA HIS A 146 17.32 -8.20 -3.94
C HIS A 146 17.23 -8.18 -5.47
N PRO A 147 18.34 -8.39 -6.19
CA PRO A 147 18.40 -8.23 -7.64
C PRO A 147 17.55 -9.26 -8.42
N ASP A 148 17.22 -10.41 -7.82
CA ASP A 148 16.39 -11.44 -8.42
C ASP A 148 15.34 -11.89 -7.40
N ALA A 149 14.24 -11.13 -7.30
CA ALA A 149 13.18 -11.33 -6.33
C ALA A 149 11.79 -11.08 -6.93
N LEU A 150 10.77 -11.56 -6.23
CA LEU A 150 9.39 -11.14 -6.41
C LEU A 150 9.01 -10.22 -5.26
N PHE A 151 8.85 -8.94 -5.51
CA PHE A 151 8.34 -8.02 -4.49
C PHE A 151 6.81 -8.18 -4.38
N VAL A 152 6.33 -8.45 -3.16
CA VAL A 152 4.91 -8.65 -2.87
C VAL A 152 4.49 -7.70 -1.75
N ASP A 153 3.79 -6.64 -2.10
CA ASP A 153 3.25 -5.67 -1.14
C ASP A 153 1.74 -5.88 -0.97
N VAL A 154 1.34 -6.31 0.21
CA VAL A 154 -0.07 -6.47 0.55
C VAL A 154 -0.51 -5.31 1.42
N GLY A 155 -1.15 -4.34 0.79
CA GLY A 155 -1.69 -3.17 1.46
C GLY A 155 -3.09 -3.39 2.06
N SER A 156 -3.72 -2.29 2.47
CA SER A 156 -5.09 -2.31 3.00
C SER A 156 -6.14 -2.70 1.94
N THR A 157 -5.92 -2.34 0.68
CA THR A 157 -6.89 -2.44 -0.42
C THR A 157 -6.43 -3.38 -1.53
N THR A 158 -5.15 -3.36 -1.87
CA THR A 158 -4.56 -4.05 -3.04
C THR A 158 -3.35 -4.88 -2.65
N THR A 159 -2.96 -5.75 -3.56
CA THR A 159 -1.71 -6.51 -3.51
C THR A 159 -0.93 -6.24 -4.80
N ASP A 160 0.27 -5.71 -4.66
CA ASP A 160 1.23 -5.50 -5.74
C ASP A 160 2.18 -6.69 -5.82
N ILE A 161 2.36 -7.23 -7.03
CA ILE A 161 3.25 -8.38 -7.29
C ILE A 161 4.19 -7.95 -8.41
N VAL A 162 5.42 -7.61 -8.04
CA VAL A 162 6.37 -6.95 -8.94
C VAL A 162 7.61 -7.81 -9.11
N PRO A 163 7.87 -8.32 -10.32
CA PRO A 163 9.10 -9.08 -10.60
C PRO A 163 10.31 -8.14 -10.67
N ILE A 164 11.40 -8.58 -10.07
CA ILE A 164 12.72 -7.94 -10.11
C ILE A 164 13.68 -8.94 -10.72
N VAL A 165 14.39 -8.54 -11.78
CA VAL A 165 15.34 -9.37 -12.51
C VAL A 165 16.61 -8.57 -12.78
N ALA A 166 17.75 -9.13 -12.45
CA ALA A 166 19.07 -8.49 -12.63
C ALA A 166 19.13 -7.05 -12.07
N GLY A 167 18.57 -6.84 -10.87
CA GLY A 167 18.55 -5.55 -10.18
C GLY A 167 17.62 -4.49 -10.81
N ARG A 168 16.66 -4.90 -11.63
CA ARG A 168 15.73 -4.00 -12.31
C ARG A 168 14.29 -4.49 -12.16
N VAL A 169 13.37 -3.56 -12.05
CA VAL A 169 11.93 -3.86 -12.10
C VAL A 169 11.61 -4.40 -13.50
N ALA A 170 11.06 -5.61 -13.56
CA ALA A 170 10.72 -6.33 -14.78
C ALA A 170 9.19 -6.46 -14.97
N ALA A 171 8.43 -5.44 -14.54
CA ALA A 171 6.98 -5.40 -14.69
C ALA A 171 6.58 -5.38 -16.18
N GLY A 172 5.53 -6.13 -16.51
CA GLY A 172 4.95 -6.12 -17.86
C GLY A 172 3.92 -5.02 -18.06
N GLY A 173 3.39 -4.42 -16.98
CA GLY A 173 2.40 -3.35 -17.00
C GLY A 173 2.82 -2.13 -16.21
N TYR A 174 2.54 -0.95 -16.75
CA TYR A 174 2.85 0.35 -16.12
C TYR A 174 1.61 1.15 -15.73
N THR A 175 0.42 0.59 -15.94
CA THR A 175 -0.85 1.15 -15.50
C THR A 175 -1.65 0.11 -14.72
N ASP A 176 -2.55 0.52 -13.83
CA ASP A 176 -3.39 -0.42 -13.06
C ASP A 176 -4.12 -1.41 -13.98
N LEU A 177 -4.69 -0.90 -15.08
CA LEU A 177 -5.40 -1.75 -16.06
C LEU A 177 -4.48 -2.82 -16.65
N ALA A 178 -3.26 -2.45 -17.05
CA ALA A 178 -2.30 -3.41 -17.60
C ALA A 178 -1.85 -4.41 -16.52
N ARG A 179 -1.56 -3.92 -15.29
CA ARG A 179 -1.13 -4.73 -14.17
C ARG A 179 -2.21 -5.70 -13.69
N LEU A 180 -3.47 -5.27 -13.65
CA LEU A 180 -4.63 -6.15 -13.37
C LEU A 180 -4.74 -7.28 -14.39
N ARG A 181 -4.51 -6.99 -15.69
CA ARG A 181 -4.54 -8.01 -16.77
C ARG A 181 -3.39 -9.02 -16.65
N LEU A 182 -2.28 -8.61 -16.06
CA LEU A 182 -1.07 -9.39 -15.94
C LEU A 182 -0.90 -10.10 -14.57
N GLY A 183 -1.86 -9.92 -13.66
CA GLY A 183 -1.78 -10.44 -12.29
C GLY A 183 -0.71 -9.74 -11.44
N GLU A 184 -0.13 -8.63 -11.90
CA GLU A 184 0.83 -7.81 -11.17
C GLU A 184 0.17 -6.90 -10.13
N LEU A 185 -1.11 -6.64 -10.31
CA LEU A 185 -2.00 -6.02 -9.36
C LEU A 185 -3.19 -6.96 -9.11
N VAL A 186 -3.37 -7.37 -7.86
CA VAL A 186 -4.55 -8.10 -7.41
C VAL A 186 -5.35 -7.20 -6.50
N TYR A 187 -6.60 -6.89 -6.89
CA TYR A 187 -7.43 -5.92 -6.14
C TYR A 187 -8.02 -6.57 -4.89
N THR A 188 -7.13 -6.98 -3.99
CA THR A 188 -7.44 -7.55 -2.68
C THR A 188 -6.37 -7.16 -1.67
N GLY A 189 -6.78 -6.73 -0.49
CA GLY A 189 -5.89 -6.30 0.59
C GLY A 189 -6.36 -6.79 1.96
N CYS A 190 -5.60 -6.49 2.99
CA CYS A 190 -5.85 -7.05 4.32
C CYS A 190 -7.00 -6.39 5.09
N LEU A 191 -7.50 -5.20 4.68
CA LEU A 191 -8.51 -4.47 5.44
C LEU A 191 -9.83 -4.23 4.69
N ARG A 192 -9.78 -3.76 3.45
CA ARG A 192 -10.93 -3.11 2.80
C ARG A 192 -11.67 -3.98 1.79
N THR A 193 -11.19 -5.18 1.50
CA THR A 193 -11.83 -6.03 0.50
C THR A 193 -13.15 -6.60 1.02
N PRO A 194 -14.29 -6.33 0.36
CA PRO A 194 -15.57 -6.96 0.72
C PRO A 194 -15.47 -8.48 0.63
N VAL A 195 -16.00 -9.17 1.64
CA VAL A 195 -16.01 -10.64 1.67
C VAL A 195 -16.73 -11.23 0.47
N SER A 196 -17.82 -10.60 0.02
CA SER A 196 -18.60 -10.99 -1.15
C SER A 196 -17.83 -10.91 -2.48
N ALA A 197 -16.73 -10.15 -2.54
CA ALA A 197 -15.84 -10.11 -3.70
C ALA A 197 -14.79 -11.23 -3.72
N ILE A 198 -14.54 -11.89 -2.58
CA ILE A 198 -13.53 -12.96 -2.46
C ILE A 198 -14.11 -14.31 -2.87
N LEU A 199 -15.32 -14.62 -2.41
CA LEU A 199 -15.96 -15.91 -2.69
C LEU A 199 -17.50 -15.80 -2.62
N ARG A 200 -18.18 -16.78 -3.21
CA ARG A 200 -19.65 -16.82 -3.28
C ARG A 200 -20.29 -17.82 -2.31
N SER A 201 -19.49 -18.63 -1.64
CA SER A 201 -20.01 -19.63 -0.69
C SER A 201 -18.90 -20.10 0.25
N VAL A 202 -19.26 -20.47 1.47
CA VAL A 202 -18.40 -21.08 2.49
C VAL A 202 -18.87 -22.48 2.84
N ARG A 203 -18.00 -23.29 3.42
CA ARG A 203 -18.41 -24.50 4.13
C ARG A 203 -18.85 -24.12 5.54
N LEU A 204 -20.03 -24.59 5.92
CA LEU A 204 -20.59 -24.40 7.25
C LEU A 204 -21.23 -25.73 7.68
N GLY A 205 -20.76 -26.32 8.77
CA GLY A 205 -21.13 -27.68 9.15
C GLY A 205 -20.86 -28.70 8.03
N ALA A 206 -21.81 -29.58 7.78
CA ALA A 206 -21.70 -30.61 6.73
C ALA A 206 -22.01 -30.10 5.32
N GLY A 207 -22.45 -28.84 5.18
CA GLY A 207 -22.97 -28.29 3.93
C GLY A 207 -22.17 -27.11 3.38
N ARG A 208 -22.64 -26.66 2.20
CA ARG A 208 -22.17 -25.45 1.54
C ARG A 208 -23.24 -24.37 1.69
N CYS A 209 -22.85 -23.22 2.29
CA CYS A 209 -23.72 -22.08 2.44
C CYS A 209 -23.32 -20.98 1.43
N ARG A 210 -24.30 -20.40 0.71
CA ARG A 210 -24.05 -19.23 -0.16
C ARG A 210 -23.86 -18.00 0.70
N LEU A 211 -23.03 -17.06 0.21
CA LEU A 211 -22.86 -15.76 0.84
C LEU A 211 -23.87 -14.76 0.26
N ALA A 212 -24.32 -13.86 1.12
CA ALA A 212 -25.04 -12.66 0.71
C ALA A 212 -24.13 -11.78 -0.14
N ALA A 213 -24.64 -11.27 -1.24
CA ALA A 213 -23.92 -10.34 -2.13
C ALA A 213 -24.04 -8.89 -1.62
N GLU A 214 -23.80 -8.70 -0.31
CA GLU A 214 -23.92 -7.44 0.41
C GLU A 214 -22.61 -7.07 1.09
N HIS A 215 -22.46 -5.79 1.41
CA HIS A 215 -21.28 -5.25 2.10
C HIS A 215 -21.39 -5.49 3.63
N PHE A 216 -21.61 -6.72 4.06
CA PHE A 216 -21.78 -7.06 5.48
C PHE A 216 -20.47 -7.18 6.24
N ALA A 217 -19.39 -7.61 5.59
CA ALA A 217 -18.08 -7.76 6.19
C ALA A 217 -16.96 -7.49 5.17
N VAL A 218 -15.83 -7.05 5.69
CA VAL A 218 -14.58 -6.84 4.94
C VAL A 218 -13.46 -7.75 5.48
N THR A 219 -12.33 -7.79 4.77
CA THR A 219 -11.17 -8.60 5.19
C THR A 219 -10.64 -8.22 6.57
N ALA A 220 -10.74 -6.96 6.99
CA ALA A 220 -10.39 -6.56 8.36
C ALA A 220 -11.20 -7.34 9.41
N ASP A 221 -12.48 -7.63 9.18
CA ASP A 221 -13.29 -8.44 10.09
C ASP A 221 -12.78 -9.88 10.18
N VAL A 222 -12.36 -10.43 9.04
CA VAL A 222 -11.78 -11.77 8.97
C VAL A 222 -10.51 -11.86 9.81
N TYR A 223 -9.59 -10.91 9.59
CA TYR A 223 -8.28 -10.94 10.25
C TYR A 223 -8.35 -10.49 11.70
N ARG A 224 -9.28 -9.61 12.05
CA ARG A 224 -9.57 -9.24 13.45
C ARG A 224 -10.12 -10.43 14.22
N TRP A 225 -11.07 -11.19 13.64
CA TRP A 225 -11.60 -12.40 14.25
C TRP A 225 -10.53 -13.47 14.45
N LEU A 226 -9.68 -13.68 13.45
CA LEU A 226 -8.58 -14.65 13.48
C LEU A 226 -7.37 -14.20 14.33
N GLY A 227 -7.39 -12.98 14.89
CA GLY A 227 -6.29 -12.44 15.69
C GLY A 227 -5.01 -12.15 14.89
N ARG A 228 -5.15 -11.89 13.59
CA ARG A 228 -4.03 -11.52 12.71
C ARG A 228 -3.76 -10.03 12.67
N ILE A 229 -4.75 -9.22 13.03
CA ILE A 229 -4.64 -7.77 13.22
C ILE A 229 -5.23 -7.39 14.58
N THR A 230 -4.70 -6.33 15.16
CA THR A 230 -5.23 -5.73 16.39
C THR A 230 -6.42 -4.82 16.08
N GLU A 231 -7.03 -4.24 17.11
CA GLU A 231 -8.11 -3.27 16.95
C GLU A 231 -7.60 -1.95 16.39
N GLU A 232 -6.39 -1.56 16.77
CA GLU A 232 -5.69 -0.36 16.30
C GLU A 232 -5.29 -0.50 14.81
N GLU A 233 -4.90 -1.70 14.38
CA GLU A 233 -4.57 -1.99 12.99
C GLU A 233 -5.79 -2.06 12.07
N TYR A 234 -7.00 -2.18 12.61
CA TYR A 234 -8.25 -2.08 11.84
C TYR A 234 -8.58 -0.60 11.56
N THR A 235 -7.83 0.04 10.67
CA THR A 235 -7.88 1.49 10.44
C THR A 235 -9.00 1.95 9.48
N CYS A 236 -9.64 1.05 8.74
CA CYS A 236 -10.73 1.41 7.83
C CYS A 236 -12.08 1.52 8.55
N GLU A 237 -13.07 2.14 7.87
CA GLU A 237 -14.46 2.16 8.33
C GLU A 237 -15.02 0.73 8.38
N THR A 238 -15.86 0.46 9.38
CA THR A 238 -16.59 -0.81 9.49
C THR A 238 -17.85 -0.77 8.63
N PRO A 239 -18.25 -1.90 8.02
CA PRO A 239 -19.43 -1.93 7.13
C PRO A 239 -20.75 -1.47 7.79
N ASP A 240 -20.89 -1.63 9.09
CA ASP A 240 -22.10 -1.29 9.84
C ASP A 240 -21.96 -0.03 10.72
N GLY A 241 -20.82 0.67 10.65
CA GLY A 241 -20.52 1.86 11.45
C GLY A 241 -20.31 1.59 12.96
N ARG A 242 -20.27 0.31 13.38
CA ARG A 242 -20.04 -0.09 14.77
C ARG A 242 -18.54 -0.21 15.07
N GLY A 243 -18.19 -0.66 16.29
CA GLY A 243 -16.81 -0.83 16.72
C GLY A 243 -16.02 -1.92 15.98
N ARG A 244 -14.77 -2.08 16.38
CA ARG A 244 -13.76 -2.96 15.75
C ARG A 244 -13.32 -4.10 16.67
N SER A 245 -14.07 -4.34 17.75
CA SER A 245 -13.81 -5.47 18.65
C SER A 245 -13.94 -6.81 17.91
N ARG A 246 -13.30 -7.84 18.45
CA ARG A 246 -13.40 -9.20 17.88
C ARG A 246 -14.84 -9.69 17.81
N SER A 247 -15.68 -9.37 18.81
CA SER A 247 -17.09 -9.77 18.84
C SER A 247 -17.89 -9.09 17.74
N GLU A 248 -17.69 -7.78 17.51
CA GLU A 248 -18.36 -7.03 16.45
C GLU A 248 -17.94 -7.51 15.06
N ALA A 249 -16.67 -7.82 14.85
CA ALA A 249 -16.17 -8.45 13.63
C ALA A 249 -16.84 -9.82 13.40
N GLY A 250 -16.99 -10.63 14.45
CA GLY A 250 -17.71 -11.90 14.41
C GLY A 250 -19.18 -11.73 14.03
N ALA A 251 -19.85 -10.71 14.56
CA ALA A 251 -21.26 -10.41 14.22
C ALA A 251 -21.41 -10.04 12.73
N ARG A 252 -20.47 -9.27 12.16
CA ARG A 252 -20.44 -8.97 10.72
C ARG A 252 -20.18 -10.21 9.87
N LEU A 253 -19.28 -11.10 10.32
CA LEU A 253 -19.01 -12.37 9.65
C LEU A 253 -20.21 -13.32 9.67
N ALA A 254 -21.00 -13.34 10.76
CA ALA A 254 -22.24 -14.10 10.79
C ALA A 254 -23.25 -13.60 9.74
N ARG A 255 -23.35 -12.29 9.54
CA ARG A 255 -24.26 -11.68 8.56
C ARG A 255 -23.98 -12.08 7.11
N VAL A 256 -22.73 -12.45 6.77
CA VAL A 256 -22.42 -12.86 5.38
C VAL A 256 -23.16 -14.13 4.96
N VAL A 257 -23.66 -14.92 5.92
CA VAL A 257 -24.53 -16.08 5.71
C VAL A 257 -25.96 -15.85 6.22
N CYS A 258 -26.35 -14.58 6.41
CA CYS A 258 -27.66 -14.17 6.92
C CYS A 258 -28.01 -14.74 8.32
N ALA A 259 -26.99 -14.90 9.18
CA ALA A 259 -27.08 -15.37 10.56
C ALA A 259 -26.59 -14.31 11.55
N ASP A 260 -26.60 -14.63 12.83
CA ASP A 260 -26.10 -13.82 13.94
C ASP A 260 -25.31 -14.68 14.94
N LEU A 261 -24.85 -14.06 16.04
CA LEU A 261 -24.09 -14.75 17.10
C LEU A 261 -24.95 -15.59 18.04
N GLU A 262 -26.27 -15.52 17.95
CA GLU A 262 -27.19 -16.41 18.68
C GLU A 262 -27.36 -17.74 17.90
N THR A 263 -27.28 -17.66 16.57
CA THR A 263 -27.45 -18.78 15.66
C THR A 263 -26.13 -19.52 15.39
N LEU A 264 -25.02 -18.80 15.31
CA LEU A 264 -23.69 -19.35 14.99
C LEU A 264 -22.73 -19.21 16.17
N GLY A 265 -22.14 -20.32 16.57
CA GLY A 265 -21.10 -20.34 17.57
C GLY A 265 -19.73 -19.84 17.07
N ALA A 266 -18.81 -19.62 17.99
CA ALA A 266 -17.45 -19.15 17.67
C ALA A 266 -16.71 -20.10 16.70
N ALA A 267 -16.97 -21.40 16.76
CA ALA A 267 -16.37 -22.39 15.85
C ALA A 267 -16.85 -22.18 14.41
N ASP A 268 -18.15 -21.88 14.22
CA ASP A 268 -18.73 -21.62 12.90
C ASP A 268 -18.18 -20.33 12.29
N ILE A 269 -18.10 -19.27 13.09
CA ILE A 269 -17.51 -17.98 12.65
C ILE A 269 -16.03 -18.18 12.27
N THR A 270 -15.28 -18.96 13.05
CA THR A 270 -13.88 -19.29 12.73
C THR A 270 -13.78 -20.08 11.42
N ALA A 271 -14.65 -21.05 11.20
CA ALA A 271 -14.69 -21.82 9.95
C ALA A 271 -14.99 -20.92 8.72
N ILE A 272 -15.91 -19.96 8.88
CA ILE A 272 -16.21 -18.94 7.85
C ILE A 272 -14.98 -18.09 7.58
N ALA A 273 -14.38 -17.50 8.63
CA ALA A 273 -13.20 -16.63 8.51
C ALA A 273 -12.02 -17.34 7.85
N ASP A 274 -11.70 -18.56 8.28
CA ASP A 274 -10.66 -19.39 7.71
C ASP A 274 -10.89 -19.71 6.23
N HIS A 275 -12.15 -19.96 5.85
CA HIS A 275 -12.47 -20.24 4.45
C HIS A 275 -12.24 -19.01 3.58
N ILE A 276 -12.63 -17.82 4.07
CA ILE A 276 -12.40 -16.54 3.40
C ILE A 276 -10.91 -16.27 3.29
N ALA A 277 -10.15 -16.38 4.37
CA ALA A 277 -8.70 -16.16 4.38
C ALA A 277 -7.97 -17.07 3.38
N ARG A 278 -8.29 -18.37 3.37
CA ARG A 278 -7.76 -19.31 2.37
C ARG A 278 -8.13 -18.96 0.94
N ALA A 279 -9.34 -18.43 0.71
CA ALA A 279 -9.76 -18.01 -0.64
C ALA A 279 -8.98 -16.79 -1.10
N GLN A 280 -8.78 -15.80 -0.23
CA GLN A 280 -7.98 -14.62 -0.53
C GLN A 280 -6.51 -14.97 -0.81
N THR A 281 -5.90 -15.81 0.03
CA THR A 281 -4.53 -16.32 -0.20
C THR A 281 -4.41 -16.99 -1.57
N ARG A 282 -5.43 -17.76 -2.01
CA ARG A 282 -5.44 -18.38 -3.35
C ARG A 282 -5.51 -17.35 -4.47
N GLN A 283 -6.22 -16.23 -4.31
CA GLN A 283 -6.25 -15.14 -5.30
C GLN A 283 -4.85 -14.53 -5.47
N ILE A 284 -4.19 -14.19 -4.36
CA ILE A 284 -2.82 -13.63 -4.39
C ILE A 284 -1.84 -14.63 -5.00
N ARG A 285 -1.88 -15.90 -4.57
CA ARG A 285 -1.06 -16.97 -5.15
C ARG A 285 -1.28 -17.11 -6.66
N HIS A 286 -2.51 -16.94 -7.13
CA HIS A 286 -2.80 -17.01 -8.57
C HIS A 286 -2.06 -15.91 -9.32
N GLY A 287 -2.13 -14.66 -8.85
CA GLY A 287 -1.35 -13.54 -9.39
C GLY A 287 0.16 -13.81 -9.38
N ILE A 288 0.69 -14.30 -8.26
CA ILE A 288 2.11 -14.71 -8.16
C ILE A 288 2.48 -15.71 -9.27
N ARG A 289 1.67 -16.75 -9.45
CA ARG A 289 1.92 -17.77 -10.48
C ARG A 289 1.78 -17.23 -11.91
N GLU A 290 0.87 -16.30 -12.15
CA GLU A 290 0.74 -15.62 -13.45
C GLU A 290 1.99 -14.79 -13.76
N VAL A 291 2.48 -14.01 -12.80
CA VAL A 291 3.73 -13.23 -12.94
C VAL A 291 4.91 -14.15 -13.21
N LEU A 292 5.11 -15.18 -12.38
CA LEU A 292 6.23 -16.12 -12.53
C LEU A 292 6.23 -16.89 -13.85
N ARG A 293 5.06 -17.20 -14.43
CA ARG A 293 4.98 -17.90 -15.73
C ARG A 293 5.45 -17.04 -16.90
N ARG A 294 5.39 -15.72 -16.78
CA ARG A 294 5.85 -14.80 -17.84
C ARG A 294 7.36 -14.56 -17.83
N LEU A 295 8.02 -14.89 -16.72
CA LEU A 295 9.47 -14.72 -16.60
C LEU A 295 10.17 -15.93 -17.25
N THR A 296 10.77 -15.68 -18.41
CA THR A 296 11.39 -16.73 -19.24
C THR A 296 12.88 -16.94 -18.95
N THR A 297 13.59 -15.92 -18.46
CA THR A 297 15.06 -15.92 -18.35
C THR A 297 15.59 -16.05 -16.93
N ALA A 298 14.94 -15.42 -15.96
CA ALA A 298 15.35 -15.49 -14.55
C ALA A 298 14.10 -15.60 -13.68
N ARG A 299 13.93 -16.73 -13.01
CA ARG A 299 12.78 -16.95 -12.14
C ARG A 299 13.18 -16.67 -10.70
N PRO A 300 12.60 -15.68 -10.04
CA PRO A 300 12.86 -15.46 -8.62
C PRO A 300 12.54 -16.68 -7.77
N HIS A 301 13.39 -16.95 -6.78
CA HIS A 301 13.20 -18.01 -5.78
C HIS A 301 12.78 -17.45 -4.42
N VAL A 302 12.83 -16.12 -4.27
CA VAL A 302 12.49 -15.40 -3.03
C VAL A 302 11.42 -14.36 -3.30
N ALA A 303 10.45 -14.26 -2.39
CA ALA A 303 9.51 -13.17 -2.32
C ALA A 303 9.91 -12.22 -1.18
N VAL A 304 10.08 -10.94 -1.50
CA VAL A 304 10.29 -9.86 -0.52
C VAL A 304 8.92 -9.27 -0.18
N LEU A 305 8.58 -9.31 1.11
CA LEU A 305 7.24 -9.01 1.59
C LEU A 305 7.17 -7.65 2.25
N ALA A 306 6.14 -6.87 1.91
CA ALA A 306 5.85 -5.57 2.50
C ALA A 306 4.34 -5.37 2.75
N GLY A 307 4.00 -4.24 3.37
CA GLY A 307 2.64 -3.81 3.64
C GLY A 307 2.04 -4.41 4.92
N SER A 308 0.90 -3.85 5.32
CA SER A 308 0.16 -4.27 6.53
C SER A 308 -0.38 -5.71 6.46
N GLY A 309 -0.51 -6.26 5.26
CA GLY A 309 -0.92 -7.63 5.00
C GLY A 309 0.23 -8.58 4.63
N ALA A 310 1.48 -8.31 5.02
CA ALA A 310 2.64 -9.16 4.70
C ALA A 310 2.43 -10.64 5.05
N PHE A 311 1.68 -10.94 6.13
CA PHE A 311 1.33 -12.31 6.50
C PHE A 311 0.51 -13.06 5.42
N LEU A 312 -0.30 -12.35 4.62
CA LEU A 312 -1.01 -12.91 3.47
C LEU A 312 -0.07 -13.15 2.30
N GLY A 313 0.81 -12.18 2.04
CA GLY A 313 1.86 -12.27 1.03
C GLY A 313 2.73 -13.50 1.28
N ARG A 314 3.13 -13.71 2.55
CA ARG A 314 3.90 -14.88 3.00
C ARG A 314 3.16 -16.19 2.68
N ALA A 315 1.93 -16.34 3.16
CA ALA A 315 1.15 -17.54 2.93
C ALA A 315 0.92 -17.83 1.43
N ALA A 316 0.78 -16.79 0.60
CA ALA A 316 0.59 -16.93 -0.84
C ALA A 316 1.88 -17.29 -1.56
N ALA A 317 3.01 -16.68 -1.17
CA ALA A 317 4.34 -16.93 -1.75
C ALA A 317 4.85 -18.33 -1.42
N GLU A 318 4.76 -18.75 -0.15
CA GLU A 318 5.10 -20.11 0.28
C GLU A 318 4.26 -21.17 -0.45
N ALA A 319 2.94 -20.91 -0.64
CA ALA A 319 2.07 -21.79 -1.43
C ALA A 319 2.33 -21.73 -2.94
N ALA A 320 3.21 -20.85 -3.39
CA ALA A 320 3.74 -20.76 -4.75
C ALA A 320 5.21 -21.25 -4.86
N ASP A 321 5.70 -21.92 -3.82
CA ASP A 321 7.04 -22.52 -3.71
C ASP A 321 8.18 -21.47 -3.73
N LEU A 322 7.94 -20.28 -3.17
CA LEU A 322 8.95 -19.24 -2.97
C LEU A 322 9.41 -19.21 -1.51
N ALA A 323 10.71 -19.04 -1.29
CA ALA A 323 11.23 -18.58 -0.01
C ALA A 323 10.74 -17.14 0.27
N THR A 324 10.65 -16.73 1.54
CA THR A 324 10.15 -15.40 1.89
C THR A 324 11.10 -14.66 2.82
N CYS A 325 11.25 -13.37 2.62
CA CYS A 325 11.89 -12.46 3.56
C CYS A 325 11.01 -11.21 3.75
N ASP A 326 11.07 -10.60 4.94
CA ASP A 326 10.32 -9.39 5.24
C ASP A 326 11.21 -8.17 5.02
N LEU A 327 10.67 -7.17 4.36
CA LEU A 327 11.29 -5.87 4.19
C LEU A 327 11.53 -5.15 5.54
N THR A 328 10.83 -5.58 6.59
CA THR A 328 10.96 -5.06 7.96
C THR A 328 12.39 -5.13 8.50
N GLY A 329 13.15 -6.17 8.13
CA GLY A 329 14.55 -6.33 8.55
C GLY A 329 15.50 -5.29 7.95
N GLU A 330 15.13 -4.71 6.81
CA GLU A 330 15.98 -3.77 6.06
C GLU A 330 15.58 -2.30 6.28
N LEU A 331 14.28 -2.02 6.35
CA LEU A 331 13.75 -0.66 6.52
C LEU A 331 13.37 -0.32 7.97
N GLY A 332 13.26 -1.33 8.85
CA GLY A 332 12.60 -1.20 10.15
C GLY A 332 11.07 -1.36 10.03
N GLY A 333 10.39 -1.71 11.13
CA GLY A 333 8.99 -2.14 11.13
C GLY A 333 8.01 -1.10 10.57
N ASP A 334 8.16 0.15 10.98
CA ASP A 334 7.25 1.23 10.56
C ASP A 334 7.51 1.67 9.11
N ALA A 335 8.79 1.72 8.69
CA ALA A 335 9.16 2.06 7.32
C ALA A 335 8.71 0.98 6.32
N ALA A 336 8.73 -0.30 6.69
CA ALA A 336 8.21 -1.38 5.86
C ALA A 336 6.68 -1.32 5.66
N ARG A 337 5.94 -0.80 6.64
CA ARG A 337 4.49 -0.54 6.51
C ARG A 337 4.19 0.66 5.59
N ALA A 338 5.11 1.60 5.48
CA ALA A 338 5.04 2.76 4.61
C ALA A 338 6.09 2.69 3.49
N ALA A 339 6.38 1.48 3.00
CA ALA A 339 7.44 1.22 2.04
C ALA A 339 7.49 2.21 0.87
N PRO A 340 6.37 2.60 0.21
CA PRO A 340 6.44 3.57 -0.88
C PRO A 340 6.97 4.94 -0.45
N ALA A 341 6.53 5.45 0.72
CA ALA A 341 6.99 6.75 1.22
C ALA A 341 8.48 6.73 1.62
N ALA A 342 8.91 5.65 2.29
CA ALA A 342 10.31 5.47 2.65
C ALA A 342 11.20 5.29 1.41
N ALA A 343 10.78 4.46 0.47
CA ALA A 343 11.50 4.21 -0.76
C ALA A 343 11.68 5.47 -1.61
N VAL A 344 10.60 6.25 -1.83
CA VAL A 344 10.69 7.44 -2.68
C VAL A 344 11.60 8.52 -2.07
N ALA A 345 11.65 8.63 -0.72
CA ALA A 345 12.57 9.54 -0.05
C ALA A 345 14.04 9.14 -0.28
N GLN A 346 14.35 7.86 -0.11
CA GLN A 346 15.71 7.35 -0.31
C GLN A 346 16.15 7.44 -1.79
N LEU A 347 15.23 7.11 -2.72
CA LEU A 347 15.49 7.25 -4.15
C LEU A 347 15.82 8.69 -4.54
N LEU A 348 15.10 9.67 -3.96
CA LEU A 348 15.40 11.07 -4.22
C LEU A 348 16.75 11.49 -3.59
N ALA A 349 17.07 11.00 -2.39
CA ALA A 349 18.36 11.25 -1.75
C ALA A 349 19.53 10.85 -2.65
N GLU A 350 19.44 9.69 -3.28
CA GLU A 350 20.46 9.19 -4.20
C GLU A 350 20.57 10.04 -5.48
N VAL A 351 19.43 10.44 -6.07
CA VAL A 351 19.42 11.29 -7.28
C VAL A 351 20.02 12.66 -7.01
N LEU A 352 19.80 13.20 -5.82
CA LEU A 352 20.37 14.49 -5.43
C LEU A 352 21.85 14.38 -4.97
N GLY A 353 22.43 13.16 -4.95
CA GLY A 353 23.81 12.92 -4.52
C GLY A 353 24.02 13.12 -3.02
N ARG A 354 23.02 12.81 -2.24
CA ARG A 354 22.92 13.08 -0.80
C ARG A 354 22.82 11.78 -0.01
#